data_69a34dd1b9ce6d68ec73c90dabfaf2bd
#
_entry.id   69a34dd1b9ce6d68ec73c90dabfaf2bd
#
_cell.length_a   1.000
_cell.length_b   1.000
_cell.length_c   1.000
_cell.angle_alpha   90.00
_cell.angle_beta   90.00
_cell.angle_gamma   90.00
#
_symmetry.space_group_name_H-M   'P 1'
#
loop_
_entity.id
_entity.type
_entity.pdbx_description
1 polymer ?
#
loop_
_entity_poly.entity_id
_entity_poly.type
_entity_poly.pdbx_seq_one_letter_code
_entity_poly.pdbx_strand_id
1 'polypeptide(L)'
;MINPFFKNNGPFKIEILLNLSGLDNINNFKNDKVKDIKNLSESTSQDITFFHSKKYSELASKTKAQFCITTESLKNYLPKNCNKLIVKNVLIATAKITKVFYPDSVTDDFDVSVKNIDKTEFKDKVKFGKNVLIGKNVKLGSDCLIGHNTIIEKNVVIGNKCSIGSNVIIRNSLIKNNVHILDGCVIG
;
A
#
# COMPACT_ATOMS: atom_id res chain seq x y z
N MET A 1 0.90 -10.14 2.68
CA MET A 1 -0.37 -9.83 1.94
C MET A 1 0.01 -9.03 0.70
N ILE A 2 -0.55 -9.33 -0.47
CA ILE A 2 -0.31 -8.54 -1.69
C ILE A 2 -1.11 -7.24 -1.55
N ASN A 3 -0.48 -6.10 -1.83
CA ASN A 3 -1.17 -4.80 -1.83
C ASN A 3 -2.21 -4.79 -2.97
N PRO A 4 -3.51 -4.62 -2.69
CA PRO A 4 -4.54 -4.66 -3.73
C PRO A 4 -4.66 -3.35 -4.52
N PHE A 5 -4.09 -2.24 -4.03
CA PHE A 5 -4.28 -0.91 -4.59
C PHE A 5 -3.15 -0.49 -5.53
N PHE A 6 -1.91 -0.84 -5.20
CA PHE A 6 -0.73 -0.42 -5.92
C PHE A 6 0.02 -1.61 -6.49
N LYS A 7 0.44 -1.49 -7.75
CA LYS A 7 1.21 -2.53 -8.43
C LYS A 7 2.66 -2.50 -7.95
N ASN A 8 3.16 -3.63 -7.45
CA ASN A 8 4.59 -3.80 -7.19
C ASN A 8 5.34 -4.02 -8.51
N ASN A 9 6.33 -3.18 -8.80
CA ASN A 9 7.18 -3.27 -10.00
C ASN A 9 8.41 -4.16 -9.81
N GLY A 10 8.61 -4.72 -8.59
CA GLY A 10 9.68 -5.68 -8.33
C GLY A 10 9.51 -7.03 -9.04
N PRO A 11 10.49 -7.93 -8.93
CA PRO A 11 11.70 -7.80 -8.10
C PRO A 11 12.78 -6.92 -8.75
N PHE A 12 13.58 -6.26 -7.92
CA PHE A 12 14.75 -5.50 -8.36
C PHE A 12 16.05 -6.17 -7.87
N LYS A 13 17.14 -6.02 -8.64
CA LYS A 13 18.48 -6.22 -8.09
C LYS A 13 18.75 -5.13 -7.07
N ILE A 14 19.37 -5.46 -5.95
CA ILE A 14 19.60 -4.49 -4.86
C ILE A 14 20.41 -3.26 -5.34
N GLU A 15 21.42 -3.47 -6.17
CA GLU A 15 22.22 -2.39 -6.74
C GLU A 15 21.35 -1.41 -7.57
N ILE A 16 20.46 -1.95 -8.42
CA ILE A 16 19.54 -1.14 -9.23
C ILE A 16 18.56 -0.39 -8.30
N LEU A 17 18.02 -1.06 -7.29
CA LEU A 17 17.10 -0.47 -6.33
C LEU A 17 17.74 0.71 -5.57
N LEU A 18 18.97 0.54 -5.10
CA LEU A 18 19.72 1.59 -4.40
C LEU A 18 20.02 2.76 -5.31
N ASN A 19 20.45 2.52 -6.56
CA ASN A 19 20.71 3.56 -7.54
C ASN A 19 19.43 4.34 -7.86
N LEU A 20 18.34 3.67 -8.24
CA LEU A 20 17.05 4.33 -8.54
C LEU A 20 16.51 5.13 -7.35
N SER A 21 16.86 4.73 -6.12
CA SER A 21 16.47 5.42 -4.89
C SER A 21 17.43 6.56 -4.52
N GLY A 22 18.54 6.77 -5.28
CA GLY A 22 19.58 7.72 -4.94
C GLY A 22 20.29 7.40 -3.62
N LEU A 23 20.55 6.10 -3.39
CA LEU A 23 21.24 5.54 -2.21
C LEU A 23 22.47 4.73 -2.62
N ASP A 24 23.11 5.12 -3.70
CA ASP A 24 24.21 4.45 -4.41
C ASP A 24 25.52 4.36 -3.62
N ASN A 25 25.68 5.17 -2.56
CA ASN A 25 26.86 5.13 -1.69
C ASN A 25 26.87 3.97 -0.68
N ILE A 26 25.92 3.05 -0.76
CA ILE A 26 25.82 1.89 0.14
C ILE A 26 26.44 0.69 -0.55
N ASN A 27 27.65 0.28 -0.11
CA ASN A 27 28.55 -0.65 -0.80
C ASN A 27 28.15 -2.13 -0.82
N ASN A 28 28.48 -2.80 -1.96
CA ASN A 28 28.85 -4.21 -2.14
C ASN A 28 27.80 -5.32 -2.06
N PHE A 29 26.56 -5.05 -2.40
CA PHE A 29 25.56 -6.10 -2.59
C PHE A 29 25.33 -6.37 -4.08
N LYS A 30 26.20 -7.14 -4.72
CA LYS A 30 26.08 -7.49 -6.15
C LYS A 30 25.16 -8.70 -6.32
N ASN A 31 24.19 -8.59 -7.23
CA ASN A 31 23.31 -9.67 -7.73
C ASN A 31 22.16 -10.14 -6.83
N ASP A 32 22.02 -9.72 -5.60
CA ASP A 32 20.86 -10.07 -4.79
C ASP A 32 19.59 -9.45 -5.31
N LYS A 33 18.49 -10.23 -5.35
CA LYS A 33 17.18 -9.75 -5.78
C LYS A 33 16.29 -9.50 -4.56
N VAL A 34 15.61 -8.36 -4.56
CA VAL A 34 14.64 -7.96 -3.55
C VAL A 34 13.27 -7.91 -4.20
N LYS A 35 12.31 -8.62 -3.63
CA LYS A 35 10.95 -8.71 -4.16
C LYS A 35 10.06 -7.55 -3.76
N ASP A 36 10.20 -7.09 -2.52
CA ASP A 36 9.28 -6.13 -1.95
C ASP A 36 9.90 -5.41 -0.74
N ILE A 37 9.29 -4.31 -0.34
CA ILE A 37 9.55 -3.63 0.93
C ILE A 37 8.41 -3.93 1.90
N LYS A 38 8.73 -4.42 3.11
CA LYS A 38 7.74 -4.82 4.11
C LYS A 38 8.16 -4.39 5.51
N ASN A 39 7.21 -4.43 6.44
CA ASN A 39 7.51 -4.20 7.85
C ASN A 39 8.38 -5.34 8.44
N LEU A 40 8.93 -5.11 9.65
CA LEU A 40 9.85 -6.04 10.31
C LEU A 40 9.28 -7.44 10.53
N SER A 41 7.98 -7.55 10.83
CA SER A 41 7.32 -8.81 11.18
C SER A 41 6.87 -9.63 9.97
N GLU A 42 6.59 -8.99 8.85
CA GLU A 42 6.06 -9.66 7.64
C GLU A 42 7.13 -9.92 6.57
N SER A 43 8.33 -9.36 6.75
CA SER A 43 9.42 -9.52 5.79
C SER A 43 9.98 -10.94 5.78
N THR A 44 10.34 -11.39 4.59
CA THR A 44 10.96 -12.69 4.32
C THR A 44 12.41 -12.51 3.87
N SER A 45 13.12 -13.61 3.64
CA SER A 45 14.49 -13.63 3.10
C SER A 45 14.60 -13.09 1.67
N GLN A 46 13.53 -12.63 1.06
CA GLN A 46 13.50 -12.02 -0.28
C GLN A 46 13.07 -10.55 -0.24
N ASP A 47 12.89 -9.99 0.95
CA ASP A 47 12.35 -8.65 1.12
C ASP A 47 13.37 -7.70 1.76
N ILE A 48 13.15 -6.41 1.58
CA ILE A 48 13.81 -5.34 2.33
C ILE A 48 12.85 -4.82 3.40
N THR A 49 13.38 -4.48 4.57
CA THR A 49 12.63 -3.87 5.67
C THR A 49 13.32 -2.61 6.15
N PHE A 50 12.75 -1.96 7.16
CA PHE A 50 13.31 -0.74 7.76
C PHE A 50 13.17 -0.76 9.28
N PHE A 51 14.18 -0.21 9.96
CA PHE A 51 14.25 -0.13 11.41
C PHE A 51 14.76 1.25 11.84
N HIS A 52 13.85 2.11 12.27
CA HIS A 52 14.11 3.53 12.55
C HIS A 52 14.03 3.92 14.03
N SER A 53 13.56 3.03 14.91
CA SER A 53 13.36 3.36 16.33
C SER A 53 13.61 2.16 17.23
N LYS A 54 14.34 2.37 18.32
CA LYS A 54 14.64 1.37 19.37
C LYS A 54 13.37 0.71 19.94
N LYS A 55 12.24 1.40 19.90
CA LYS A 55 10.93 0.86 20.31
C LYS A 55 10.60 -0.48 19.62
N TYR A 56 11.10 -0.69 18.42
CA TYR A 56 10.85 -1.91 17.62
C TYR A 56 12.01 -2.91 17.66
N SER A 57 12.92 -2.80 18.62
CA SER A 57 14.14 -3.63 18.72
C SER A 57 13.83 -5.13 18.83
N GLU A 58 12.77 -5.51 19.53
CA GLU A 58 12.35 -6.90 19.63
C GLU A 58 11.89 -7.47 18.26
N LEU A 59 11.12 -6.72 17.49
CA LEU A 59 10.73 -7.11 16.13
C LEU A 59 11.94 -7.13 15.19
N ALA A 60 12.85 -6.16 15.35
CA ALA A 60 14.05 -6.07 14.55
C ALA A 60 14.98 -7.28 14.75
N SER A 61 15.13 -7.77 15.99
CA SER A 61 15.97 -8.94 16.29
C SER A 61 15.42 -10.26 15.72
N LYS A 62 14.13 -10.32 15.42
CA LYS A 62 13.43 -11.50 14.88
C LYS A 62 13.14 -11.40 13.39
N THR A 63 13.51 -10.31 12.73
CA THR A 63 13.22 -10.12 11.30
C THR A 63 13.89 -11.18 10.45
N LYS A 64 13.19 -11.62 9.40
CA LYS A 64 13.71 -12.57 8.38
C LYS A 64 14.14 -11.86 7.11
N ALA A 65 14.11 -10.51 7.09
CA ALA A 65 14.46 -9.73 5.91
C ALA A 65 15.90 -9.95 5.49
N GLN A 66 16.13 -10.02 4.19
CA GLN A 66 17.49 -10.08 3.61
C GLN A 66 18.24 -8.77 3.83
N PHE A 67 17.55 -7.64 3.71
CA PHE A 67 18.10 -6.30 3.89
C PHE A 67 17.26 -5.48 4.86
N CYS A 68 17.91 -4.61 5.65
CA CYS A 68 17.24 -3.67 6.52
C CYS A 68 17.85 -2.27 6.43
N ILE A 69 17.03 -1.28 6.11
CA ILE A 69 17.39 0.13 6.14
C ILE A 69 17.42 0.56 7.61
N THR A 70 18.56 1.02 8.09
CA THR A 70 18.74 1.39 9.49
C THR A 70 19.83 2.46 9.68
N THR A 71 20.05 2.89 10.93
CA THR A 71 21.14 3.79 11.28
C THR A 71 22.30 3.03 11.93
N GLU A 72 23.46 3.66 12.00
CA GLU A 72 24.64 3.12 12.65
C GLU A 72 24.36 2.73 14.11
N SER A 73 23.59 3.56 14.85
CA SER A 73 23.23 3.33 16.26
C SER A 73 22.27 2.15 16.49
N LEU A 74 21.50 1.76 15.47
CA LEU A 74 20.47 0.73 15.58
C LEU A 74 20.90 -0.62 14.97
N LYS A 75 21.97 -0.67 14.19
CA LYS A 75 22.36 -1.87 13.42
C LYS A 75 22.57 -3.13 14.27
N ASN A 76 23.04 -2.97 15.52
CA ASN A 76 23.36 -4.08 16.41
C ASN A 76 22.13 -4.85 16.94
N TYR A 77 20.92 -4.30 16.81
CA TYR A 77 19.68 -4.99 17.15
C TYR A 77 19.23 -5.98 16.06
N LEU A 78 19.80 -5.91 14.85
CA LEU A 78 19.42 -6.75 13.74
C LEU A 78 20.20 -8.07 13.72
N PRO A 79 19.60 -9.15 13.21
CA PRO A 79 20.28 -10.44 13.05
C PRO A 79 21.56 -10.33 12.21
N LYS A 80 22.53 -11.21 12.46
CA LYS A 80 23.81 -11.23 11.71
C LYS A 80 23.60 -11.48 10.22
N ASN A 81 22.66 -12.33 9.87
CA ASN A 81 22.32 -12.71 8.49
C ASN A 81 21.48 -11.64 7.73
N CYS A 82 21.01 -10.60 8.39
CA CYS A 82 20.34 -9.47 7.75
C CYS A 82 21.39 -8.45 7.31
N ASN A 83 21.43 -8.08 6.05
CA ASN A 83 22.30 -7.04 5.52
C ASN A 83 21.81 -5.63 5.92
N LYS A 84 22.68 -4.82 6.52
CA LYS A 84 22.35 -3.50 7.06
C LYS A 84 22.66 -2.42 6.02
N LEU A 85 21.63 -1.73 5.56
CA LEU A 85 21.75 -0.54 4.72
C LEU A 85 21.79 0.69 5.62
N ILE A 86 23.00 1.18 5.89
CA ILE A 86 23.20 2.28 6.84
C ILE A 86 22.93 3.61 6.17
N VAL A 87 21.97 4.37 6.71
CA VAL A 87 21.56 5.68 6.21
C VAL A 87 21.44 6.70 7.35
N LYS A 88 21.52 7.98 7.00
CA LYS A 88 21.31 9.07 7.97
C LYS A 88 19.84 9.20 8.38
N ASN A 89 18.92 9.03 7.43
CA ASN A 89 17.47 9.11 7.67
C ASN A 89 16.75 7.90 7.09
N VAL A 90 16.33 7.01 7.97
CA VAL A 90 15.68 5.75 7.60
C VAL A 90 14.34 5.99 6.88
N LEU A 91 13.52 6.93 7.37
CA LEU A 91 12.19 7.16 6.81
C LEU A 91 12.26 7.75 5.39
N ILE A 92 13.19 8.67 5.14
CA ILE A 92 13.41 9.22 3.80
C ILE A 92 13.92 8.12 2.85
N ALA A 93 14.87 7.30 3.28
CA ALA A 93 15.37 6.20 2.48
C ALA A 93 14.28 5.16 2.18
N THR A 94 13.45 4.84 3.19
CA THR A 94 12.30 3.96 3.03
C THR A 94 11.32 4.52 2.00
N ALA A 95 10.96 5.79 2.09
CA ALA A 95 10.05 6.43 1.13
C ALA A 95 10.59 6.38 -0.31
N LYS A 96 11.89 6.67 -0.50
CA LYS A 96 12.54 6.58 -1.81
C LYS A 96 12.48 5.16 -2.40
N ILE A 97 12.79 4.15 -1.60
CA ILE A 97 12.74 2.74 -2.01
C ILE A 97 11.29 2.31 -2.28
N THR A 98 10.34 2.70 -1.43
CA THR A 98 8.91 2.42 -1.63
C THR A 98 8.41 3.00 -2.94
N LYS A 99 8.82 4.23 -3.30
CA LYS A 99 8.47 4.85 -4.59
C LYS A 99 8.97 4.04 -5.79
N VAL A 100 10.11 3.37 -5.69
CA VAL A 100 10.63 2.51 -6.78
C VAL A 100 9.76 1.25 -6.93
N PHE A 101 9.36 0.62 -5.82
CA PHE A 101 8.47 -0.54 -5.84
C PHE A 101 7.05 -0.18 -6.28
N TYR A 102 6.52 0.96 -5.81
CA TYR A 102 5.13 1.38 -5.94
C TYR A 102 5.04 2.83 -6.45
N PRO A 103 5.44 3.12 -7.70
CA PRO A 103 5.47 4.50 -8.22
C PRO A 103 4.09 5.17 -8.20
N ASP A 104 3.04 4.37 -8.40
CA ASP A 104 1.65 4.88 -8.41
C ASP A 104 1.12 5.27 -7.02
N SER A 105 1.86 4.93 -5.93
CA SER A 105 1.42 5.24 -4.56
C SER A 105 1.65 6.69 -4.14
N VAL A 106 2.35 7.47 -4.95
CA VAL A 106 2.69 8.88 -4.66
C VAL A 106 2.01 9.87 -5.62
N THR A 107 1.10 9.38 -6.46
CA THR A 107 0.31 10.20 -7.39
C THR A 107 -1.09 10.38 -6.83
N ASP A 108 -1.61 11.62 -6.91
CA ASP A 108 -2.99 11.97 -6.55
C ASP A 108 -3.89 12.11 -7.78
N ASP A 109 -3.61 11.33 -8.83
CA ASP A 109 -4.40 11.33 -10.04
C ASP A 109 -5.80 10.76 -9.76
N PHE A 110 -6.82 11.37 -10.37
CA PHE A 110 -8.16 10.82 -10.32
C PHE A 110 -8.28 9.51 -11.10
N ASP A 111 -9.19 8.64 -10.68
CA ASP A 111 -9.41 7.36 -11.35
C ASP A 111 -10.19 7.53 -12.67
N VAL A 112 -9.48 7.44 -13.79
CA VAL A 112 -10.07 7.49 -15.14
C VAL A 112 -10.90 6.25 -15.48
N SER A 113 -10.87 5.20 -14.68
CA SER A 113 -11.59 3.95 -14.94
C SER A 113 -13.06 3.97 -14.48
N VAL A 114 -13.47 5.01 -13.77
CA VAL A 114 -14.83 5.11 -13.22
C VAL A 114 -15.89 5.14 -14.30
N LYS A 115 -16.98 4.44 -14.04
CA LYS A 115 -18.18 4.38 -14.89
C LYS A 115 -19.42 4.59 -14.04
N ASN A 116 -20.50 5.11 -14.63
CA ASN A 116 -21.78 5.17 -13.95
C ASN A 116 -22.20 3.77 -13.51
N ILE A 117 -22.71 3.63 -12.29
CA ILE A 117 -23.12 2.34 -11.69
C ILE A 117 -24.15 1.61 -12.56
N ASP A 118 -25.02 2.33 -13.28
CA ASP A 118 -25.98 1.76 -14.23
C ASP A 118 -25.34 0.91 -15.34
N LYS A 119 -24.05 1.16 -15.62
CA LYS A 119 -23.26 0.44 -16.63
C LYS A 119 -22.37 -0.65 -16.03
N THR A 120 -22.61 -1.01 -14.77
CA THR A 120 -21.84 -2.02 -14.03
C THR A 120 -22.71 -3.19 -13.62
N GLU A 121 -22.09 -4.27 -13.17
CA GLU A 121 -22.77 -5.45 -12.62
C GLU A 121 -23.53 -5.18 -11.31
N PHE A 122 -23.38 -4.00 -10.71
CA PHE A 122 -23.98 -3.63 -9.43
C PHE A 122 -25.36 -3.02 -9.57
N LYS A 123 -25.79 -2.68 -10.78
CA LYS A 123 -27.08 -2.05 -11.08
C LYS A 123 -28.26 -2.71 -10.36
N ASP A 124 -28.33 -4.04 -10.37
CA ASP A 124 -29.44 -4.80 -9.81
C ASP A 124 -29.11 -5.42 -8.43
N LYS A 125 -27.93 -5.13 -7.87
CA LYS A 125 -27.45 -5.72 -6.62
C LYS A 125 -27.53 -4.81 -5.42
N VAL A 126 -27.58 -3.50 -5.64
CA VAL A 126 -27.56 -2.49 -4.57
C VAL A 126 -28.52 -1.35 -4.85
N LYS A 127 -28.94 -0.63 -3.81
CA LYS A 127 -29.70 0.60 -3.92
C LYS A 127 -28.74 1.78 -4.09
N PHE A 128 -28.97 2.64 -5.10
CA PHE A 128 -28.09 3.78 -5.34
C PHE A 128 -28.83 5.03 -5.80
N GLY A 129 -28.22 6.17 -5.54
CA GLY A 129 -28.68 7.49 -5.97
C GLY A 129 -28.22 7.85 -7.40
N LYS A 130 -28.38 9.11 -7.77
CA LYS A 130 -27.93 9.64 -9.07
C LYS A 130 -26.43 9.88 -9.07
N ASN A 131 -25.78 9.79 -10.25
CA ASN A 131 -24.35 10.10 -10.48
C ASN A 131 -23.40 9.29 -9.58
N VAL A 132 -23.71 8.03 -9.33
CA VAL A 132 -22.78 7.13 -8.63
C VAL A 132 -21.78 6.58 -9.64
N LEU A 133 -20.47 6.77 -9.34
CA LEU A 133 -19.37 6.34 -10.20
C LEU A 133 -18.59 5.19 -9.55
N ILE A 134 -18.31 4.14 -10.31
CA ILE A 134 -17.63 2.93 -9.85
C ILE A 134 -16.39 2.67 -10.71
N GLY A 135 -15.24 2.55 -10.07
CA GLY A 135 -13.96 2.27 -10.70
C GLY A 135 -13.76 0.79 -11.06
N LYS A 136 -12.68 0.53 -11.78
CA LYS A 136 -12.32 -0.84 -12.21
C LYS A 136 -11.98 -1.73 -11.00
N ASN A 137 -12.37 -3.01 -11.06
CA ASN A 137 -12.10 -4.03 -10.04
C ASN A 137 -12.69 -3.71 -8.65
N VAL A 138 -13.66 -2.82 -8.54
CA VAL A 138 -14.41 -2.62 -7.30
C VAL A 138 -15.16 -3.91 -6.97
N LYS A 139 -15.15 -4.28 -5.68
CA LYS A 139 -16.01 -5.34 -5.16
C LYS A 139 -17.00 -4.71 -4.19
N LEU A 140 -18.27 -4.95 -4.44
CA LEU A 140 -19.36 -4.39 -3.64
C LEU A 140 -20.30 -5.54 -3.24
N GLY A 141 -20.49 -5.66 -1.92
CA GLY A 141 -21.37 -6.67 -1.34
C GLY A 141 -22.85 -6.39 -1.57
N SER A 142 -23.69 -7.32 -1.15
CA SER A 142 -25.16 -7.21 -1.26
C SER A 142 -25.75 -6.25 -0.21
N ASP A 143 -27.00 -5.84 -0.47
CA ASP A 143 -27.80 -5.00 0.45
C ASP A 143 -27.14 -3.67 0.85
N CYS A 144 -26.31 -3.11 -0.03
CA CYS A 144 -25.69 -1.82 0.18
C CYS A 144 -26.59 -0.69 -0.32
N LEU A 145 -26.49 0.48 0.36
CA LEU A 145 -27.10 1.73 -0.04
C LEU A 145 -26.00 2.72 -0.37
N ILE A 146 -26.09 3.38 -1.55
CA ILE A 146 -25.08 4.34 -1.99
C ILE A 146 -25.80 5.66 -2.35
N GLY A 147 -25.43 6.74 -1.69
CA GLY A 147 -25.98 8.07 -1.89
C GLY A 147 -25.60 8.70 -3.23
N HIS A 148 -26.19 9.85 -3.52
CA HIS A 148 -25.99 10.61 -4.76
C HIS A 148 -24.54 11.12 -4.87
N ASN A 149 -24.04 11.28 -6.10
CA ASN A 149 -22.74 11.88 -6.43
C ASN A 149 -21.54 11.20 -5.70
N THR A 150 -21.66 9.92 -5.38
CA THR A 150 -20.62 9.16 -4.69
C THR A 150 -19.71 8.49 -5.69
N ILE A 151 -18.40 8.54 -5.42
CA ILE A 151 -17.36 7.97 -6.26
C ILE A 151 -16.64 6.87 -5.47
N ILE A 152 -16.64 5.66 -6.02
CA ILE A 152 -15.88 4.51 -5.47
C ILE A 152 -14.82 4.16 -6.48
N GLU A 153 -13.56 4.49 -6.17
CA GLU A 153 -12.45 4.33 -7.11
C GLU A 153 -11.98 2.87 -7.22
N LYS A 154 -11.11 2.64 -8.19
CA LYS A 154 -10.58 1.31 -8.54
C LYS A 154 -10.06 0.52 -7.34
N ASN A 155 -10.24 -0.80 -7.39
CA ASN A 155 -9.74 -1.78 -6.42
C ASN A 155 -10.32 -1.65 -4.99
N VAL A 156 -11.27 -0.75 -4.74
CA VAL A 156 -11.96 -0.65 -3.45
C VAL A 156 -12.81 -1.91 -3.23
N VAL A 157 -12.80 -2.38 -2.00
CA VAL A 157 -13.63 -3.53 -1.58
C VAL A 157 -14.58 -3.07 -0.48
N ILE A 158 -15.88 -3.29 -0.67
CA ILE A 158 -16.94 -2.97 0.29
C ILE A 158 -17.74 -4.25 0.56
N GLY A 159 -17.91 -4.55 1.82
CA GLY A 159 -18.67 -5.71 2.28
C GLY A 159 -20.18 -5.51 2.15
N ASN A 160 -20.93 -6.45 2.74
CA ASN A 160 -22.39 -6.46 2.68
C ASN A 160 -23.02 -5.46 3.67
N LYS A 161 -24.25 -5.02 3.37
CA LYS A 161 -25.09 -4.21 4.27
C LYS A 161 -24.41 -2.92 4.71
N CYS A 162 -23.67 -2.28 3.81
CA CYS A 162 -23.06 -0.98 4.04
C CYS A 162 -23.98 0.14 3.58
N SER A 163 -23.99 1.26 4.32
CA SER A 163 -24.70 2.48 3.96
C SER A 163 -23.65 3.57 3.71
N ILE A 164 -23.58 4.05 2.47
CA ILE A 164 -22.66 5.09 2.03
C ILE A 164 -23.49 6.30 1.68
N GLY A 165 -23.19 7.42 2.29
CA GLY A 165 -23.88 8.70 2.09
C GLY A 165 -23.66 9.31 0.72
N SER A 166 -24.19 10.51 0.53
CA SER A 166 -24.04 11.30 -0.69
C SER A 166 -22.73 12.09 -0.68
N ASN A 167 -22.19 12.40 -1.87
CA ASN A 167 -20.95 13.16 -2.05
C ASN A 167 -19.73 12.52 -1.34
N VAL A 168 -19.70 11.19 -1.25
CA VAL A 168 -18.61 10.43 -0.64
C VAL A 168 -17.59 10.03 -1.71
N ILE A 169 -16.31 10.12 -1.36
CA ILE A 169 -15.22 9.58 -2.19
C ILE A 169 -14.51 8.48 -1.42
N ILE A 170 -14.40 7.29 -2.02
CA ILE A 170 -13.72 6.15 -1.42
C ILE A 170 -12.62 5.68 -2.36
N ARG A 171 -11.38 5.68 -1.88
CA ARG A 171 -10.20 5.17 -2.61
C ARG A 171 -9.30 4.37 -1.67
N ASN A 172 -8.50 3.47 -2.24
CA ASN A 172 -7.48 2.70 -1.52
C ASN A 172 -7.96 2.05 -0.21
N SER A 173 -9.21 1.57 -0.16
CA SER A 173 -9.85 1.16 1.08
C SER A 173 -10.49 -0.22 1.01
N LEU A 174 -10.39 -0.94 2.14
CA LEU A 174 -11.08 -2.21 2.40
C LEU A 174 -12.11 -2.01 3.50
N ILE A 175 -13.36 -1.93 3.12
CA ILE A 175 -14.50 -1.70 4.02
C ILE A 175 -15.18 -3.03 4.30
N LYS A 176 -15.36 -3.36 5.57
CA LYS A 176 -16.04 -4.59 6.01
C LYS A 176 -17.57 -4.45 5.95
N ASN A 177 -18.27 -5.47 6.43
CA ASN A 177 -19.73 -5.49 6.47
C ASN A 177 -20.30 -4.50 7.50
N ASN A 178 -21.53 -4.06 7.30
CA ASN A 178 -22.32 -3.24 8.23
C ASN A 178 -21.66 -1.89 8.59
N VAL A 179 -20.94 -1.30 7.64
CA VAL A 179 -20.30 0.02 7.83
C VAL A 179 -21.25 1.11 7.37
N HIS A 180 -21.31 2.19 8.15
CA HIS A 180 -22.07 3.40 7.82
C HIS A 180 -21.10 4.56 7.60
N ILE A 181 -21.16 5.17 6.42
CA ILE A 181 -20.34 6.31 6.01
C ILE A 181 -21.29 7.48 5.76
N LEU A 182 -21.08 8.59 6.45
CA LEU A 182 -21.93 9.77 6.35
C LEU A 182 -21.65 10.58 5.09
N ASP A 183 -22.57 11.48 4.75
CA ASP A 183 -22.45 12.38 3.60
C ASP A 183 -21.16 13.21 3.64
N GLY A 184 -20.56 13.43 2.47
CA GLY A 184 -19.37 14.26 2.32
C GLY A 184 -18.06 13.67 2.83
N CYS A 185 -18.03 12.42 3.28
CA CYS A 185 -16.78 11.78 3.74
C CYS A 185 -15.83 11.52 2.58
N VAL A 186 -14.52 11.69 2.85
CA VAL A 186 -13.42 11.25 1.97
C VAL A 186 -12.60 10.20 2.70
N ILE A 187 -12.45 9.03 2.09
CA ILE A 187 -11.76 7.86 2.67
C ILE A 187 -10.71 7.36 1.68
N GLY A 188 -9.44 7.19 2.18
CA GLY A 188 -8.36 6.63 1.38
C GLY A 188 -7.05 7.33 1.46
#